data_56dae4b0d70dfe0a581d53fde411d5c2
#
_entry.id   56dae4b0d70dfe0a581d53fde411d5c2
#
_cell.length_a   1.000
_cell.length_b   1.000
_cell.length_c   1.000
_cell.angle_alpha   90.00
_cell.angle_beta   90.00
_cell.angle_gamma   90.00
#
_symmetry.space_group_name_H-M   'P 1'
#
loop_
_entity.id
_entity.type
_entity.pdbx_description
1 polymer ?
#
loop_
_entity_poly.entity_id
_entity_poly.type
_entity_poly.pdbx_seq_one_letter_code
_entity_poly.pdbx_strand_id
1 'polypeptide(L)'
;MNKMSSKENGLTKKHLLGYAFGDFGECMTFSIMGSFLTRYYINVAMIDTAVLALLTLIWKIWDAASNPLIGMFMDKMFAKKRYKDGKFRPWMLRSTPLLAITAVVVFTAPNFVDGMSKLVVVFVTYLLYEMVYSMFNIPYGSLLSAMSQNEEERAKLSSARGIGGMLGNLIPTVLFPIIIAVFERTPELGYGMGVTICAAIGFVMCFLSYYYTEERCGDAVKEEVQETRFSDIFEVVQKNRAFLGLAIHGVFQGITQAISMTMGTYMFSDVLGNMALMSISMVCVMPLSMLVLILSPKLIQKMGTMPLIRSTLVYGAGMYVILFVLHITTNVHPWVHIIFSAVASSLTSVSVMMQWGLVAETVDYNEYLLGKRTEGSIYGTFNMLRRLGQAIGSSGSVAILGIIGYDVAISNMGGMQSPETILGIKVLCVLIPAVVSLGSWAAFRFIWNIDKQRVSV
;
A
#
# COMPACT_ATOMS: atom_id res chain seq x y z
N MET A 1 25.62 39.70 16.74
CA MET A 1 24.35 40.02 16.09
C MET A 1 24.53 39.87 14.59
N ASN A 2 24.31 38.70 14.08
CA ASN A 2 24.31 38.44 12.64
C ASN A 2 22.90 37.99 12.25
N LYS A 3 22.21 38.83 11.50
CA LYS A 3 20.90 38.58 10.93
C LYS A 3 21.02 37.38 9.97
N MET A 4 20.59 36.21 10.43
CA MET A 4 20.21 35.15 9.49
C MET A 4 18.92 35.59 8.81
N SER A 5 19.03 35.99 7.56
CA SER A 5 17.92 36.29 6.66
C SER A 5 17.12 35.02 6.49
N SER A 6 15.98 34.89 7.20
CA SER A 6 14.94 33.94 6.89
C SER A 6 14.37 34.32 5.53
N LYS A 7 14.63 33.52 4.51
CA LYS A 7 13.89 33.61 3.24
C LYS A 7 12.44 33.20 3.53
N GLU A 8 11.61 34.17 3.88
CA GLU A 8 10.15 34.09 3.92
C GLU A 8 9.57 33.97 2.50
N ASN A 9 9.95 32.97 1.75
CA ASN A 9 9.20 32.60 0.56
C ASN A 9 8.39 31.36 0.90
N GLY A 10 7.06 31.50 1.02
CA GLY A 10 6.13 30.40 1.23
C GLY A 10 6.34 29.25 0.23
N LEU A 11 5.74 28.11 0.47
CA LEU A 11 5.79 26.94 -0.40
C LEU A 11 5.36 27.32 -1.82
N THR A 12 6.23 27.07 -2.79
CA THR A 12 5.92 27.30 -4.20
C THR A 12 5.22 26.08 -4.81
N LYS A 13 4.50 26.28 -5.92
CA LYS A 13 3.91 25.19 -6.70
C LYS A 13 4.95 24.14 -7.12
N LYS A 14 6.21 24.56 -7.36
CA LYS A 14 7.33 23.65 -7.68
C LYS A 14 7.63 22.69 -6.54
N HIS A 15 7.62 23.16 -5.29
CA HIS A 15 7.85 22.31 -4.12
C HIS A 15 6.74 21.27 -3.92
N LEU A 16 5.47 21.67 -4.15
CA LEU A 16 4.33 20.75 -4.09
C LEU A 16 4.40 19.68 -5.17
N LEU A 17 4.69 20.07 -6.43
CA LEU A 17 4.87 19.13 -7.53
C LEU A 17 6.08 18.21 -7.29
N GLY A 18 7.20 18.76 -6.85
CA GLY A 18 8.39 17.97 -6.52
C GLY A 18 8.11 16.93 -5.46
N TYR A 19 7.35 17.29 -4.42
CA TYR A 19 6.98 16.35 -3.37
C TYR A 19 5.98 15.29 -3.87
N ALA A 20 5.01 15.65 -4.73
CA ALA A 20 4.13 14.71 -5.39
C ALA A 20 4.88 13.70 -6.28
N PHE A 21 5.89 14.16 -7.01
CA PHE A 21 6.71 13.30 -7.88
C PHE A 21 7.49 12.22 -7.13
N GLY A 22 7.85 12.43 -5.86
CA GLY A 22 8.53 11.43 -5.05
C GLY A 22 7.66 10.19 -4.81
N ASP A 23 6.44 10.41 -4.33
CA ASP A 23 5.48 9.31 -4.09
C ASP A 23 5.02 8.67 -5.42
N PHE A 24 4.83 9.49 -6.46
CA PHE A 24 4.55 8.99 -7.81
C PHE A 24 5.65 8.01 -8.26
N GLY A 25 6.92 8.41 -8.17
CA GLY A 25 8.03 7.62 -8.69
C GLY A 25 8.25 6.31 -7.92
N GLU A 26 8.19 6.35 -6.58
CA GLU A 26 8.35 5.13 -5.78
C GLU A 26 7.17 4.17 -5.95
N CYS A 27 5.94 4.68 -6.05
CA CYS A 27 4.75 3.88 -6.26
C CYS A 27 4.73 3.18 -7.62
N MET A 28 5.42 3.69 -8.64
CA MET A 28 5.56 3.02 -9.94
C MET A 28 6.14 1.61 -9.81
N THR A 29 7.18 1.44 -9.01
CA THR A 29 7.79 0.12 -8.78
C THR A 29 7.05 -0.68 -7.72
N PHE A 30 6.61 -0.04 -6.63
CA PHE A 30 5.87 -0.68 -5.55
C PHE A 30 4.58 -1.35 -6.03
N SER A 31 3.81 -0.68 -6.88
CA SER A 31 2.55 -1.22 -7.43
C SER A 31 2.78 -2.47 -8.27
N ILE A 32 3.85 -2.51 -9.07
CA ILE A 32 4.20 -3.69 -9.87
C ILE A 32 4.58 -4.86 -8.97
N MET A 33 5.41 -4.62 -7.96
CA MET A 33 5.79 -5.65 -6.99
C MET A 33 4.57 -6.23 -6.28
N GLY A 34 3.65 -5.37 -5.85
CA GLY A 34 2.42 -5.81 -5.17
C GLY A 34 1.46 -6.60 -6.05
N SER A 35 1.29 -6.20 -7.31
CA SER A 35 0.24 -6.73 -8.17
C SER A 35 0.69 -7.85 -9.10
N PHE A 36 1.92 -7.82 -9.60
CA PHE A 36 2.34 -8.70 -10.70
C PHE A 36 3.47 -9.67 -10.33
N LEU A 37 4.19 -9.43 -9.25
CA LEU A 37 5.36 -10.24 -8.88
C LEU A 37 4.98 -11.69 -8.58
N THR A 38 3.92 -11.92 -7.80
CA THR A 38 3.45 -13.27 -7.46
C THR A 38 3.14 -14.06 -8.73
N ARG A 39 2.40 -13.45 -9.66
CA ARG A 39 2.08 -14.11 -10.93
C ARG A 39 3.32 -14.36 -11.77
N TYR A 40 4.26 -13.43 -11.84
CA TYR A 40 5.53 -13.63 -12.52
C TYR A 40 6.30 -14.83 -11.93
N TYR A 41 6.44 -14.91 -10.62
CA TYR A 41 7.17 -16.00 -9.99
C TYR A 41 6.49 -17.37 -10.19
N ILE A 42 5.18 -17.44 -10.11
CA ILE A 42 4.44 -18.71 -10.30
C ILE A 42 4.38 -19.09 -11.77
N ASN A 43 3.92 -18.21 -12.66
CA ASN A 43 3.57 -18.55 -14.05
C ASN A 43 4.74 -18.42 -15.03
N VAL A 44 5.76 -17.60 -14.74
CA VAL A 44 6.90 -17.37 -15.66
C VAL A 44 8.18 -17.98 -15.09
N ALA A 45 8.54 -17.64 -13.86
CA ALA A 45 9.72 -18.21 -13.20
C ALA A 45 9.52 -19.65 -12.71
N MET A 46 8.27 -20.17 -12.72
CA MET A 46 7.88 -21.53 -12.39
C MET A 46 8.27 -21.94 -10.97
N ILE A 47 8.09 -21.04 -9.99
CA ILE A 47 8.36 -21.28 -8.58
C ILE A 47 7.15 -21.94 -7.94
N ASP A 48 7.39 -23.01 -7.18
CA ASP A 48 6.34 -23.68 -6.42
C ASP A 48 5.61 -22.74 -5.46
N THR A 49 4.28 -22.86 -5.38
CA THR A 49 3.43 -21.98 -4.58
C THR A 49 3.70 -22.04 -3.09
N ALA A 50 4.03 -23.23 -2.55
CA ALA A 50 4.33 -23.40 -1.13
C ALA A 50 5.67 -22.73 -0.78
N VAL A 51 6.67 -22.88 -1.66
CA VAL A 51 7.97 -22.21 -1.51
C VAL A 51 7.80 -20.70 -1.59
N LEU A 52 7.03 -20.21 -2.55
CA LEU A 52 6.78 -18.78 -2.70
C LEU A 52 6.02 -18.19 -1.51
N ALA A 53 5.04 -18.91 -0.96
CA ALA A 53 4.32 -18.48 0.25
C ALA A 53 5.27 -18.28 1.43
N LEU A 54 6.21 -19.23 1.62
CA LEU A 54 7.23 -19.13 2.67
C LEU A 54 8.17 -17.93 2.43
N LEU A 55 8.66 -17.76 1.21
CA LEU A 55 9.52 -16.62 0.83
C LEU A 55 8.80 -15.29 1.09
N THR A 56 7.53 -15.18 0.69
CA THR A 56 6.72 -13.98 0.90
C THR A 56 6.56 -13.66 2.39
N LEU A 57 6.36 -14.67 3.23
CA LEU A 57 6.29 -14.49 4.68
C LEU A 57 7.62 -13.96 5.24
N ILE A 58 8.74 -14.56 4.85
CA ILE A 58 10.08 -14.12 5.29
C ILE A 58 10.35 -12.67 4.84
N TRP A 59 10.02 -12.33 3.61
CA TRP A 59 10.19 -10.96 3.10
C TRP A 59 9.37 -9.93 3.88
N LYS A 60 8.13 -10.27 4.28
CA LYS A 60 7.29 -9.37 5.08
C LYS A 60 7.78 -9.20 6.51
N ILE A 61 8.35 -10.25 7.11
CA ILE A 61 9.04 -10.16 8.40
C ILE A 61 10.28 -9.27 8.26
N TRP A 62 11.06 -9.45 7.20
CA TRP A 62 12.23 -8.62 6.92
C TRP A 62 11.86 -7.15 6.70
N ASP A 63 10.83 -6.85 5.92
CA ASP A 63 10.34 -5.46 5.71
C ASP A 63 10.00 -4.80 7.04
N ALA A 64 9.30 -5.50 7.92
CA ALA A 64 8.97 -4.98 9.25
C ALA A 64 10.22 -4.72 10.11
N ALA A 65 11.23 -5.58 10.04
CA ALA A 65 12.47 -5.46 10.83
C ALA A 65 13.49 -4.48 10.23
N SER A 66 13.58 -4.39 8.90
CA SER A 66 14.59 -3.59 8.21
C SER A 66 14.33 -2.08 8.29
N ASN A 67 13.07 -1.63 8.34
CA ASN A 67 12.76 -0.21 8.38
C ASN A 67 13.37 0.53 9.58
N PRO A 68 13.26 0.05 10.84
CA PRO A 68 13.95 0.67 11.98
C PRO A 68 15.48 0.62 11.84
N LEU A 69 16.03 -0.49 11.31
CA LEU A 69 17.48 -0.64 11.12
C LEU A 69 18.03 0.36 10.10
N ILE A 70 17.34 0.54 8.98
CA ILE A 70 17.69 1.52 7.96
C ILE A 70 17.56 2.94 8.52
N GLY A 71 16.50 3.25 9.26
CA GLY A 71 16.34 4.53 9.92
C GLY A 71 17.50 4.85 10.87
N MET A 72 17.87 3.92 11.75
CA MET A 72 19.02 4.08 12.66
C MET A 72 20.36 4.21 11.92
N PHE A 73 20.56 3.45 10.83
CA PHE A 73 21.75 3.56 9.99
C PHE A 73 21.85 4.97 9.37
N MET A 74 20.75 5.47 8.84
CA MET A 74 20.67 6.80 8.25
C MET A 74 20.95 7.89 9.29
N ASP A 75 20.36 7.79 10.47
CA ASP A 75 20.60 8.76 11.57
C ASP A 75 22.08 8.80 11.98
N LYS A 76 22.74 7.64 12.09
CA LYS A 76 24.18 7.57 12.34
C LYS A 76 25.02 8.21 11.21
N MET A 77 24.63 8.03 9.96
CA MET A 77 25.30 8.63 8.82
C MET A 77 25.10 10.14 8.79
N PHE A 78 23.91 10.63 9.15
CA PHE A 78 23.61 12.06 9.25
C PHE A 78 24.40 12.75 10.38
N ALA A 79 24.61 12.06 11.49
CA ALA A 79 25.42 12.58 12.58
C ALA A 79 26.90 12.78 12.19
N LYS A 80 27.41 11.95 11.25
CA LYS A 80 28.84 11.98 10.84
C LYS A 80 29.15 12.94 9.69
N LYS A 81 28.20 13.23 8.80
CA LYS A 81 28.47 14.00 7.58
C LYS A 81 27.31 14.93 7.23
N ARG A 82 27.57 16.25 7.31
CA ARG A 82 26.65 17.25 6.75
C ARG A 82 26.85 17.36 5.24
N TYR A 83 25.79 17.12 4.49
CA TYR A 83 25.78 17.31 3.05
C TYR A 83 25.35 18.74 2.71
N LYS A 84 25.93 19.31 1.64
CA LYS A 84 25.59 20.68 1.19
C LYS A 84 24.11 20.80 0.77
N ASP A 85 23.52 19.70 0.28
CA ASP A 85 22.15 19.65 -0.25
C ASP A 85 21.10 19.19 0.76
N GLY A 86 21.42 19.23 2.05
CA GLY A 86 20.51 18.79 3.13
C GLY A 86 20.78 17.39 3.65
N LYS A 87 19.88 16.90 4.51
CA LYS A 87 19.98 15.64 5.21
C LYS A 87 19.37 14.49 4.40
N PHE A 88 18.17 14.69 3.84
CA PHE A 88 17.33 13.66 3.20
C PHE A 88 17.52 13.57 1.69
N ARG A 89 17.58 14.69 1.01
CA ARG A 89 17.69 14.77 -0.47
C ARG A 89 18.85 13.98 -1.08
N PRO A 90 20.08 14.01 -0.53
CA PRO A 90 21.19 13.22 -1.09
C PRO A 90 20.96 11.71 -1.05
N TRP A 91 20.18 11.22 -0.07
CA TRP A 91 19.81 9.81 0.00
C TRP A 91 18.78 9.44 -1.05
N MET A 92 17.76 10.29 -1.24
CA MET A 92 16.80 10.12 -2.32
C MET A 92 17.49 10.04 -3.68
N LEU A 93 18.42 10.93 -3.96
CA LEU A 93 19.17 10.93 -5.22
C LEU A 93 19.98 9.65 -5.44
N ARG A 94 20.64 9.14 -4.40
CA ARG A 94 21.49 7.93 -4.51
C ARG A 94 20.65 6.65 -4.60
N SER A 95 19.53 6.58 -3.91
CA SER A 95 18.64 5.42 -3.95
C SER A 95 17.81 5.34 -5.23
N THR A 96 17.53 6.46 -5.90
CA THR A 96 16.73 6.51 -7.12
C THR A 96 17.22 5.57 -8.23
N PRO A 97 18.50 5.61 -8.69
CA PRO A 97 18.97 4.68 -9.72
C PRO A 97 18.99 3.23 -9.24
N LEU A 98 19.33 3.00 -7.97
CA LEU A 98 19.33 1.67 -7.38
C LEU A 98 17.92 1.08 -7.32
N LEU A 99 16.90 1.90 -7.01
CA LEU A 99 15.49 1.48 -7.00
C LEU A 99 15.03 1.01 -8.37
N ALA A 100 15.36 1.75 -9.42
CA ALA A 100 15.02 1.37 -10.79
C ALA A 100 15.73 0.08 -11.21
N ILE A 101 17.04 -0.03 -10.94
CA ILE A 101 17.84 -1.21 -11.29
C ILE A 101 17.34 -2.44 -10.54
N THR A 102 17.16 -2.36 -9.22
CA THR A 102 16.72 -3.51 -8.42
C THR A 102 15.32 -3.96 -8.82
N ALA A 103 14.41 -3.05 -9.16
CA ALA A 103 13.09 -3.39 -9.67
C ALA A 103 13.17 -4.22 -10.96
N VAL A 104 14.03 -3.83 -11.92
CA VAL A 104 14.23 -4.58 -13.16
C VAL A 104 14.88 -5.94 -12.88
N VAL A 105 15.87 -5.99 -12.01
CA VAL A 105 16.60 -7.23 -11.65
C VAL A 105 15.66 -8.28 -11.04
N VAL A 106 14.71 -7.88 -10.21
CA VAL A 106 13.70 -8.80 -9.62
C VAL A 106 12.90 -9.56 -10.67
N PHE A 107 12.56 -8.93 -11.80
CA PHE A 107 11.77 -9.55 -12.87
C PHE A 107 12.62 -10.14 -14.01
N THR A 108 13.92 -9.93 -14.03
CA THR A 108 14.77 -10.44 -15.12
C THR A 108 15.77 -11.49 -14.68
N ALA A 109 16.42 -11.30 -13.52
CA ALA A 109 17.47 -12.21 -13.06
C ALA A 109 17.04 -13.68 -12.89
N PRO A 110 15.81 -14.01 -12.44
CA PRO A 110 15.36 -15.39 -12.32
C PRO A 110 15.32 -16.15 -13.65
N ASN A 111 15.25 -15.46 -14.79
CA ASN A 111 15.18 -16.09 -16.11
C ASN A 111 16.52 -16.64 -16.61
N PHE A 112 17.63 -16.26 -15.95
CA PHE A 112 18.99 -16.68 -16.35
C PHE A 112 19.56 -17.80 -15.49
N VAL A 113 18.81 -18.32 -14.52
CA VAL A 113 19.27 -19.34 -13.58
C VAL A 113 18.18 -20.39 -13.34
N ASP A 114 18.59 -21.62 -13.01
CA ASP A 114 17.69 -22.73 -12.77
C ASP A 114 17.91 -23.42 -11.42
N GLY A 115 16.96 -24.25 -11.00
CA GLY A 115 17.03 -25.06 -9.78
C GLY A 115 17.15 -24.24 -8.50
N MET A 116 17.97 -24.67 -7.56
CA MET A 116 18.17 -24.01 -6.27
C MET A 116 18.75 -22.60 -6.40
N SER A 117 19.61 -22.35 -7.37
CA SER A 117 20.16 -21.01 -7.63
C SER A 117 19.09 -19.99 -8.00
N LYS A 118 18.02 -20.41 -8.69
CA LYS A 118 16.87 -19.54 -8.98
C LYS A 118 16.20 -19.04 -7.69
N LEU A 119 15.98 -19.93 -6.72
CA LEU A 119 15.38 -19.56 -5.43
C LEU A 119 16.26 -18.57 -4.66
N VAL A 120 17.58 -18.78 -4.67
CA VAL A 120 18.54 -17.85 -4.04
C VAL A 120 18.50 -16.49 -4.72
N VAL A 121 18.48 -16.43 -6.06
CA VAL A 121 18.39 -15.19 -6.83
C VAL A 121 17.09 -14.47 -6.53
N VAL A 122 15.95 -15.16 -6.56
CA VAL A 122 14.63 -14.61 -6.21
C VAL A 122 14.63 -14.03 -4.80
N PHE A 123 15.16 -14.77 -3.83
CA PHE A 123 15.22 -14.32 -2.45
C PHE A 123 16.08 -13.07 -2.28
N VAL A 124 17.30 -13.08 -2.81
CA VAL A 124 18.26 -11.99 -2.64
C VAL A 124 17.83 -10.73 -3.40
N THR A 125 17.36 -10.87 -4.64
CA THR A 125 16.97 -9.71 -5.46
C THR A 125 15.78 -8.96 -4.86
N TYR A 126 14.80 -9.68 -4.32
CA TYR A 126 13.67 -9.04 -3.65
C TYR A 126 14.08 -8.35 -2.34
N LEU A 127 14.93 -8.97 -1.52
CA LEU A 127 15.47 -8.33 -0.32
C LEU A 127 16.25 -7.04 -0.64
N LEU A 128 17.05 -7.06 -1.70
CA LEU A 128 17.77 -5.87 -2.17
C LEU A 128 16.80 -4.76 -2.61
N TYR A 129 15.76 -5.13 -3.34
CA TYR A 129 14.73 -4.18 -3.75
C TYR A 129 14.06 -3.52 -2.53
N GLU A 130 13.60 -4.30 -1.54
CA GLU A 130 12.96 -3.78 -0.32
C GLU A 130 13.91 -2.87 0.49
N MET A 131 15.19 -3.24 0.60
CA MET A 131 16.18 -2.37 1.25
C MET A 131 16.31 -1.02 0.53
N VAL A 132 16.46 -1.05 -0.79
CA VAL A 132 16.64 0.17 -1.59
C VAL A 132 15.36 1.01 -1.59
N TYR A 133 14.18 0.36 -1.65
CA TYR A 133 12.90 1.03 -1.50
C TYR A 133 12.80 1.80 -0.17
N SER A 134 13.17 1.17 0.93
CA SER A 134 13.19 1.80 2.25
C SER A 134 14.23 2.93 2.34
N MET A 135 15.39 2.79 1.65
CA MET A 135 16.40 3.86 1.56
C MET A 135 15.92 5.09 0.80
N PHE A 136 14.91 4.98 -0.07
CA PHE A 136 14.23 6.11 -0.69
C PHE A 136 13.06 6.61 0.16
N ASN A 137 12.17 5.71 0.58
CA ASN A 137 10.90 6.03 1.22
C ASN A 137 11.06 6.71 2.58
N ILE A 138 12.04 6.26 3.42
CA ILE A 138 12.27 6.85 4.75
C ILE A 138 12.72 8.31 4.67
N PRO A 139 13.78 8.68 3.90
CA PRO A 139 14.16 10.09 3.72
C PRO A 139 13.07 10.92 3.08
N TYR A 140 12.37 10.36 2.08
CA TYR A 140 11.27 11.04 1.42
C TYR A 140 10.11 11.35 2.39
N GLY A 141 9.71 10.41 3.23
CA GLY A 141 8.72 10.64 4.27
C GLY A 141 9.15 11.71 5.29
N SER A 142 10.42 11.68 5.68
CA SER A 142 11.02 12.65 6.64
C SER A 142 11.22 14.04 6.02
N LEU A 143 11.32 14.14 4.70
CA LEU A 143 11.51 15.41 3.99
C LEU A 143 10.35 16.39 4.23
N LEU A 144 9.13 15.91 4.47
CA LEU A 144 7.95 16.76 4.73
C LEU A 144 8.19 17.71 5.89
N SER A 145 8.72 17.21 7.01
CA SER A 145 9.03 18.03 8.21
C SER A 145 10.17 19.01 7.96
N ALA A 146 11.13 18.64 7.10
CA ALA A 146 12.24 19.51 6.71
C ALA A 146 11.86 20.58 5.67
N MET A 147 10.77 20.38 4.93
CA MET A 147 10.26 21.35 3.95
C MET A 147 9.43 22.46 4.58
N SER A 148 8.65 22.19 5.61
CA SER A 148 7.84 23.20 6.30
C SER A 148 7.53 22.83 7.75
N GLN A 149 7.42 23.85 8.59
CA GLN A 149 6.92 23.75 9.98
C GLN A 149 5.48 24.29 10.10
N ASN A 150 4.95 24.90 9.04
CA ASN A 150 3.60 25.44 9.02
C ASN A 150 2.58 24.32 8.75
N GLU A 151 1.54 24.22 9.59
CA GLU A 151 0.52 23.15 9.47
C GLU A 151 -0.24 23.20 8.15
N GLU A 152 -0.58 24.39 7.64
CA GLU A 152 -1.28 24.55 6.37
C GLU A 152 -0.42 24.09 5.18
N GLU A 153 0.87 24.44 5.19
CA GLU A 153 1.82 24.00 4.17
C GLU A 153 2.06 22.49 4.22
N ARG A 154 2.16 21.91 5.43
CA ARG A 154 2.26 20.44 5.62
C ARG A 154 1.01 19.72 5.09
N ALA A 155 -0.17 20.27 5.31
CA ALA A 155 -1.41 19.71 4.77
C ALA A 155 -1.43 19.74 3.22
N LYS A 156 -0.95 20.84 2.60
CA LYS A 156 -0.80 20.94 1.14
C LYS A 156 0.21 19.93 0.59
N LEU A 157 1.36 19.75 1.27
CA LEU A 157 2.37 18.75 0.90
C LEU A 157 1.81 17.32 1.01
N SER A 158 1.10 17.01 2.10
CA SER A 158 0.47 15.71 2.30
C SER A 158 -0.57 15.40 1.21
N SER A 159 -1.37 16.39 0.84
CA SER A 159 -2.34 16.27 -0.27
C SER A 159 -1.64 16.04 -1.61
N ALA A 160 -0.56 16.78 -1.89
CA ALA A 160 0.25 16.62 -3.10
C ALA A 160 0.88 15.22 -3.17
N ARG A 161 1.40 14.71 -2.04
CA ARG A 161 1.88 13.35 -1.87
C ARG A 161 0.80 12.33 -2.21
N GLY A 162 -0.39 12.48 -1.62
CA GLY A 162 -1.51 11.57 -1.88
C GLY A 162 -1.90 11.49 -3.35
N ILE A 163 -1.92 12.63 -4.06
CA ILE A 163 -2.17 12.67 -5.51
C ILE A 163 -1.03 11.96 -6.27
N GLY A 164 0.23 12.22 -5.91
CA GLY A 164 1.38 11.56 -6.50
C GLY A 164 1.31 10.03 -6.36
N GLY A 165 1.08 9.54 -5.15
CA GLY A 165 0.95 8.11 -4.88
C GLY A 165 -0.23 7.47 -5.61
N MET A 166 -1.37 8.16 -5.71
CA MET A 166 -2.53 7.67 -6.45
C MET A 166 -2.22 7.48 -7.93
N LEU A 167 -1.58 8.46 -8.58
CA LEU A 167 -1.16 8.36 -9.98
C LEU A 167 -0.05 7.33 -10.18
N GLY A 168 0.91 7.26 -9.25
CA GLY A 168 2.01 6.29 -9.27
C GLY A 168 1.56 4.84 -9.11
N ASN A 169 0.43 4.60 -8.44
CA ASN A 169 -0.20 3.27 -8.38
C ASN A 169 -1.09 2.98 -9.61
N LEU A 170 -1.82 3.98 -10.09
CA LEU A 170 -2.75 3.82 -11.22
C LEU A 170 -2.02 3.48 -12.51
N ILE A 171 -0.97 4.25 -12.86
CA ILE A 171 -0.30 4.11 -14.16
C ILE A 171 0.29 2.72 -14.38
N PRO A 172 1.09 2.13 -13.46
CA PRO A 172 1.58 0.77 -13.64
C PRO A 172 0.44 -0.26 -13.71
N THR A 173 -0.58 -0.11 -12.88
CA THR A 173 -1.69 -1.06 -12.85
C THR A 173 -2.50 -1.05 -14.16
N VAL A 174 -2.55 0.08 -14.87
CA VAL A 174 -3.18 0.18 -16.19
C VAL A 174 -2.21 -0.27 -17.30
N LEU A 175 -0.98 0.20 -17.27
CA LEU A 175 -0.02 0.00 -18.36
C LEU A 175 0.55 -1.43 -18.41
N PHE A 176 0.85 -2.01 -17.25
CA PHE A 176 1.55 -3.29 -17.16
C PHE A 176 0.75 -4.47 -17.76
N PRO A 177 -0.55 -4.64 -17.48
CA PRO A 177 -1.36 -5.69 -18.13
C PRO A 177 -1.44 -5.54 -19.66
N ILE A 178 -1.45 -4.30 -20.17
CA ILE A 178 -1.46 -4.02 -21.61
C ILE A 178 -0.14 -4.50 -22.23
N ILE A 179 0.99 -4.20 -21.59
CA ILE A 179 2.30 -4.66 -22.08
C ILE A 179 2.37 -6.18 -22.06
N ILE A 180 1.95 -6.84 -20.98
CA ILE A 180 1.94 -8.30 -20.89
C ILE A 180 1.09 -8.91 -22.01
N ALA A 181 -0.08 -8.33 -22.30
CA ALA A 181 -0.97 -8.83 -23.37
C ALA A 181 -0.32 -8.71 -24.75
N VAL A 182 0.46 -7.66 -25.03
CA VAL A 182 1.21 -7.51 -26.29
C VAL A 182 2.30 -8.59 -26.44
N PHE A 183 2.91 -9.00 -25.33
CA PHE A 183 3.99 -10.02 -25.31
C PHE A 183 3.48 -11.41 -24.84
N GLU A 184 2.25 -11.75 -25.13
CA GLU A 184 1.63 -13.03 -24.68
C GLU A 184 2.46 -14.27 -25.06
N ARG A 185 3.11 -14.26 -26.23
CA ARG A 185 3.97 -15.36 -26.71
C ARG A 185 5.35 -15.43 -26.04
N THR A 186 5.78 -14.37 -25.39
CA THR A 186 7.08 -14.24 -24.70
C THR A 186 6.87 -13.56 -23.35
N PRO A 187 6.26 -14.24 -22.37
CA PRO A 187 5.88 -13.62 -21.10
C PRO A 187 7.07 -13.03 -20.34
N GLU A 188 8.23 -13.69 -20.34
CA GLU A 188 9.47 -13.21 -19.71
C GLU A 188 9.87 -11.83 -20.24
N LEU A 189 9.79 -11.65 -21.56
CA LEU A 189 10.08 -10.38 -22.20
C LEU A 189 9.01 -9.32 -21.84
N GLY A 190 7.74 -9.72 -21.78
CA GLY A 190 6.63 -8.83 -21.41
C GLY A 190 6.78 -8.27 -20.01
N TYR A 191 7.08 -9.12 -19.03
CA TYR A 191 7.34 -8.69 -17.65
C TYR A 191 8.59 -7.82 -17.55
N GLY A 192 9.71 -8.22 -18.21
CA GLY A 192 10.94 -7.45 -18.23
C GLY A 192 10.78 -6.07 -18.86
N MET A 193 10.09 -5.96 -20.00
CA MET A 193 9.82 -4.69 -20.67
C MET A 193 8.87 -3.81 -19.83
N GLY A 194 7.81 -4.40 -19.28
CA GLY A 194 6.84 -3.68 -18.45
C GLY A 194 7.49 -3.05 -17.23
N VAL A 195 8.30 -3.81 -16.47
CA VAL A 195 9.01 -3.27 -15.31
C VAL A 195 10.05 -2.22 -15.71
N THR A 196 10.75 -2.41 -16.83
CA THR A 196 11.76 -1.46 -17.31
C THR A 196 11.13 -0.11 -17.65
N ILE A 197 10.01 -0.09 -18.37
CA ILE A 197 9.28 1.13 -18.72
C ILE A 197 8.81 1.86 -17.46
N CYS A 198 8.16 1.13 -16.55
CA CYS A 198 7.64 1.73 -15.32
C CYS A 198 8.77 2.20 -14.39
N ALA A 199 9.87 1.44 -14.29
CA ALA A 199 11.03 1.84 -13.51
C ALA A 199 11.74 3.07 -14.11
N ALA A 200 11.79 3.20 -15.43
CA ALA A 200 12.33 4.38 -16.11
C ALA A 200 11.47 5.63 -15.83
N ILE A 201 10.14 5.51 -15.89
CA ILE A 201 9.24 6.61 -15.51
C ILE A 201 9.44 6.95 -14.03
N GLY A 202 9.47 5.94 -13.16
CA GLY A 202 9.68 6.10 -11.72
C GLY A 202 11.02 6.80 -11.42
N PHE A 203 12.10 6.41 -12.12
CA PHE A 203 13.41 7.04 -12.01
C PHE A 203 13.35 8.54 -12.33
N VAL A 204 12.74 8.92 -13.46
CA VAL A 204 12.59 10.32 -13.87
C VAL A 204 11.80 11.10 -12.81
N MET A 205 10.72 10.56 -12.31
CA MET A 205 9.88 11.23 -11.29
C MET A 205 10.60 11.39 -9.95
N CYS A 206 11.28 10.35 -9.46
CA CYS A 206 12.10 10.45 -8.26
C CYS A 206 13.25 11.46 -8.40
N PHE A 207 13.88 11.51 -9.60
CA PHE A 207 14.91 12.50 -9.89
C PHE A 207 14.34 13.93 -9.90
N LEU A 208 13.18 14.15 -10.52
CA LEU A 208 12.48 15.43 -10.49
C LEU A 208 12.06 15.82 -9.07
N SER A 209 11.68 14.84 -8.24
CA SER A 209 11.41 15.09 -6.83
C SER A 209 12.64 15.67 -6.11
N TYR A 210 13.81 15.06 -6.29
CA TYR A 210 15.05 15.60 -5.74
C TYR A 210 15.32 17.05 -6.24
N TYR A 211 15.08 17.30 -7.52
CA TYR A 211 15.39 18.58 -8.15
C TYR A 211 14.45 19.72 -7.70
N TYR A 212 13.15 19.42 -7.50
CA TYR A 212 12.15 20.44 -7.16
C TYR A 212 11.88 20.58 -5.67
N THR A 213 12.37 19.67 -4.81
CA THR A 213 12.22 19.79 -3.35
C THR A 213 13.44 20.49 -2.74
N GLU A 214 13.23 21.15 -1.60
CA GLU A 214 14.29 21.84 -0.85
C GLU A 214 14.05 21.67 0.64
N GLU A 215 15.11 21.36 1.40
CA GLU A 215 15.08 21.33 2.88
C GLU A 215 15.22 22.78 3.38
N ARG A 216 14.12 23.35 3.87
CA ARG A 216 14.02 24.77 4.25
C ARG A 216 14.11 25.00 5.74
N CYS A 217 13.69 24.02 6.51
CA CYS A 217 13.77 24.05 7.96
C CYS A 217 15.08 23.36 8.36
N GLY A 218 16.11 24.15 8.64
CA GLY A 218 17.39 23.63 9.15
C GLY A 218 17.24 22.93 10.50
N ASP A 219 18.34 22.58 11.18
CA ASP A 219 18.52 21.76 12.40
C ASP A 219 17.48 21.87 13.56
N ALA A 220 16.36 22.55 13.37
CA ALA A 220 15.33 22.79 14.38
C ALA A 220 14.42 21.58 14.67
N VAL A 221 14.50 20.52 13.88
CA VAL A 221 13.78 19.27 14.18
C VAL A 221 14.69 18.36 14.99
N LYS A 222 14.98 18.74 16.21
CA LYS A 222 15.16 17.79 17.30
C LYS A 222 13.76 17.33 17.71
N GLU A 223 13.13 16.51 16.91
CA GLU A 223 12.12 15.61 17.45
C GLU A 223 12.89 14.73 18.44
N GLU A 224 12.64 14.93 19.73
CA GLU A 224 12.87 13.89 20.71
C GLU A 224 12.10 12.68 20.18
N VAL A 225 12.81 11.75 19.56
CA VAL A 225 12.30 10.42 19.28
C VAL A 225 12.04 9.85 20.68
N GLN A 226 10.81 10.02 21.19
CA GLN A 226 10.39 9.34 22.40
C GLN A 226 10.56 7.85 22.07
N GLU A 227 11.53 7.23 22.74
CA GLU A 227 11.76 5.79 22.62
C GLU A 227 10.46 5.09 22.98
N THR A 228 9.72 4.67 21.98
CA THR A 228 8.50 3.89 22.13
C THR A 228 8.91 2.56 22.73
N ARG A 229 8.61 2.33 24.00
CA ARG A 229 8.86 1.05 24.66
C ARG A 229 7.77 0.06 24.23
N PHE A 230 8.14 -1.17 23.98
CA PHE A 230 7.16 -2.23 23.68
C PHE A 230 6.07 -2.37 24.75
N SER A 231 6.37 -2.03 26.01
CA SER A 231 5.40 -1.97 27.11
C SER A 231 4.26 -0.96 26.87
N ASP A 232 4.58 0.19 26.26
CA ASP A 232 3.59 1.25 26.00
C ASP A 232 2.58 0.81 24.93
N ILE A 233 3.02 0.03 23.95
CA ILE A 233 2.17 -0.59 22.92
C ILE A 233 1.14 -1.52 23.56
N PHE A 234 1.58 -2.37 24.49
CA PHE A 234 0.70 -3.33 25.17
C PHE A 234 -0.34 -2.63 26.04
N GLU A 235 0.07 -1.58 26.73
CA GLU A 235 -0.82 -0.77 27.58
C GLU A 235 -1.92 -0.08 26.75
N VAL A 236 -1.56 0.53 25.61
CA VAL A 236 -2.50 1.17 24.68
C VAL A 236 -3.52 0.15 24.13
N VAL A 237 -3.06 -1.00 23.67
CA VAL A 237 -3.95 -2.03 23.12
C VAL A 237 -4.93 -2.57 24.16
N GLN A 238 -4.49 -2.73 25.42
CA GLN A 238 -5.34 -3.27 26.49
C GLN A 238 -6.34 -2.26 27.03
N LYS A 239 -5.94 -1.00 27.20
CA LYS A 239 -6.76 0.03 27.88
C LYS A 239 -7.59 0.87 26.92
N ASN A 240 -7.11 1.12 25.70
CA ASN A 240 -7.79 1.95 24.73
C ASN A 240 -8.64 1.09 23.76
N ARG A 241 -9.91 0.89 24.12
CA ARG A 241 -10.85 0.08 23.31
C ARG A 241 -11.08 0.68 21.92
N ALA A 242 -11.07 2.01 21.78
CA ALA A 242 -11.23 2.65 20.49
C ALA A 242 -10.03 2.33 19.58
N PHE A 243 -8.82 2.39 20.11
CA PHE A 243 -7.63 1.97 19.40
C PHE A 243 -7.69 0.49 18.99
N LEU A 244 -8.17 -0.40 19.88
CA LEU A 244 -8.33 -1.82 19.56
C LEU A 244 -9.28 -2.03 18.37
N GLY A 245 -10.41 -1.32 18.31
CA GLY A 245 -11.34 -1.37 17.17
C GLY A 245 -10.70 -0.90 15.88
N LEU A 246 -9.94 0.18 15.94
CA LEU A 246 -9.19 0.73 14.80
C LEU A 246 -8.04 -0.19 14.36
N ALA A 247 -7.35 -0.82 15.30
CA ALA A 247 -6.28 -1.78 15.04
C ALA A 247 -6.79 -3.02 14.28
N ILE A 248 -7.91 -3.59 14.71
CA ILE A 248 -8.58 -4.70 14.00
C ILE A 248 -8.95 -4.28 12.58
N HIS A 249 -9.54 -3.09 12.42
CA HIS A 249 -9.83 -2.54 11.09
C HIS A 249 -8.55 -2.40 10.25
N GLY A 250 -7.44 -1.91 10.82
CA GLY A 250 -6.16 -1.77 10.14
C GLY A 250 -5.60 -3.10 9.63
N VAL A 251 -5.66 -4.16 10.45
CA VAL A 251 -5.28 -5.53 10.04
C VAL A 251 -6.16 -6.00 8.89
N PHE A 252 -7.47 -5.86 9.01
CA PHE A 252 -8.41 -6.27 7.98
C PHE A 252 -8.23 -5.52 6.66
N GLN A 253 -7.97 -4.22 6.71
CA GLN A 253 -7.64 -3.44 5.52
C GLN A 253 -6.33 -3.90 4.87
N GLY A 254 -5.32 -4.19 5.68
CA GLY A 254 -4.06 -4.76 5.20
C GLY A 254 -4.27 -6.06 4.45
N ILE A 255 -5.08 -6.99 5.01
CA ILE A 255 -5.43 -8.26 4.37
C ILE A 255 -6.13 -8.02 3.03
N THR A 256 -7.19 -7.20 3.01
CA THR A 256 -7.95 -6.92 1.78
C THR A 256 -7.07 -6.29 0.70
N GLN A 257 -6.23 -5.33 1.06
CA GLN A 257 -5.32 -4.67 0.13
C GLN A 257 -4.34 -5.67 -0.49
N ALA A 258 -3.72 -6.53 0.32
CA ALA A 258 -2.76 -7.51 -0.15
C ALA A 258 -3.41 -8.58 -1.05
N ILE A 259 -4.60 -9.08 -0.68
CA ILE A 259 -5.36 -10.02 -1.51
C ILE A 259 -5.72 -9.37 -2.84
N SER A 260 -6.25 -8.15 -2.84
CA SER A 260 -6.63 -7.45 -4.08
C SER A 260 -5.45 -7.23 -5.02
N MET A 261 -4.29 -6.88 -4.47
CA MET A 261 -3.07 -6.71 -5.26
C MET A 261 -2.57 -8.05 -5.83
N THR A 262 -2.52 -9.10 -5.02
CA THR A 262 -1.94 -10.39 -5.40
C THR A 262 -2.90 -11.20 -6.28
N MET A 263 -4.16 -11.31 -5.88
CA MET A 263 -5.16 -12.18 -6.54
C MET A 263 -5.92 -11.50 -7.67
N GLY A 264 -5.89 -10.17 -7.76
CA GLY A 264 -6.57 -9.44 -8.84
C GLY A 264 -6.15 -9.91 -10.22
N THR A 265 -4.86 -10.17 -10.44
CA THR A 265 -4.34 -10.69 -11.71
C THR A 265 -4.95 -12.03 -12.09
N TYR A 266 -5.10 -12.96 -11.13
CA TYR A 266 -5.71 -14.28 -11.35
C TYR A 266 -7.20 -14.17 -11.62
N MET A 267 -7.91 -13.25 -10.95
CA MET A 267 -9.32 -13.02 -11.22
C MET A 267 -9.57 -12.57 -12.65
N PHE A 268 -8.76 -11.63 -13.16
CA PHE A 268 -8.95 -11.12 -14.51
C PHE A 268 -8.43 -12.07 -15.59
N SER A 269 -7.36 -12.82 -15.36
CA SER A 269 -6.80 -13.75 -16.35
C SER A 269 -7.51 -15.10 -16.39
N ASP A 270 -7.67 -15.75 -15.22
CA ASP A 270 -8.08 -17.16 -15.16
C ASP A 270 -9.58 -17.32 -14.92
N VAL A 271 -10.27 -16.31 -14.32
CA VAL A 271 -11.73 -16.37 -14.11
C VAL A 271 -12.49 -15.58 -15.17
N LEU A 272 -12.04 -14.35 -15.49
CA LEU A 272 -12.70 -13.49 -16.47
C LEU A 272 -12.12 -13.62 -17.90
N GLY A 273 -11.02 -14.36 -18.06
CA GLY A 273 -10.42 -14.71 -19.35
C GLY A 273 -9.76 -13.54 -20.09
N ASN A 274 -9.58 -12.37 -19.45
CA ASN A 274 -8.94 -11.23 -20.09
C ASN A 274 -8.25 -10.30 -19.09
N MET A 275 -6.91 -10.38 -19.06
CA MET A 275 -6.09 -9.58 -18.14
C MET A 275 -6.15 -8.07 -18.44
N ALA A 276 -6.38 -7.64 -19.68
CA ALA A 276 -6.50 -6.24 -20.04
C ALA A 276 -7.70 -5.54 -19.35
N LEU A 277 -8.75 -6.31 -18.99
CA LEU A 277 -9.90 -5.82 -18.25
C LEU A 277 -9.53 -5.33 -16.84
N MET A 278 -8.40 -5.78 -16.27
CA MET A 278 -7.87 -5.25 -15.01
C MET A 278 -7.58 -3.75 -15.11
N SER A 279 -6.98 -3.31 -16.21
CA SER A 279 -6.73 -1.89 -16.49
C SER A 279 -8.02 -1.09 -16.56
N ILE A 280 -9.01 -1.61 -17.26
CA ILE A 280 -10.34 -0.99 -17.39
C ILE A 280 -11.03 -0.89 -16.01
N SER A 281 -10.93 -1.95 -15.21
CA SER A 281 -11.48 -1.95 -13.85
C SER A 281 -10.89 -0.83 -13.00
N MET A 282 -9.58 -0.61 -13.05
CA MET A 282 -8.91 0.47 -12.31
C MET A 282 -9.37 1.86 -12.77
N VAL A 283 -9.53 2.05 -14.09
CA VAL A 283 -10.07 3.30 -14.64
C VAL A 283 -11.51 3.53 -14.18
N CYS A 284 -12.33 2.49 -14.04
CA CYS A 284 -13.72 2.61 -13.55
C CYS A 284 -13.80 2.91 -12.03
N VAL A 285 -12.92 2.31 -11.23
CA VAL A 285 -12.90 2.50 -9.77
C VAL A 285 -12.55 3.94 -9.39
N MET A 286 -11.62 4.57 -10.11
CA MET A 286 -11.08 5.88 -9.76
C MET A 286 -12.12 7.01 -9.70
N PRO A 287 -12.98 7.24 -10.71
CA PRO A 287 -14.00 8.26 -10.65
C PRO A 287 -15.01 8.05 -9.53
N LEU A 288 -15.40 6.80 -9.27
CA LEU A 288 -16.31 6.45 -8.19
C LEU A 288 -15.69 6.74 -6.81
N SER A 289 -14.43 6.39 -6.61
CA SER A 289 -13.71 6.69 -5.37
C SER A 289 -13.54 8.21 -5.18
N MET A 290 -13.26 8.96 -6.25
CA MET A 290 -13.22 10.42 -6.20
C MET A 290 -14.59 11.03 -5.86
N LEU A 291 -15.66 10.54 -6.46
CA LEU A 291 -17.03 10.99 -6.16
C LEU A 291 -17.34 10.78 -4.67
N VAL A 292 -17.03 9.60 -4.14
CA VAL A 292 -17.21 9.28 -2.73
C VAL A 292 -16.40 10.22 -1.84
N LEU A 293 -15.13 10.51 -2.21
CA LEU A 293 -14.28 11.44 -1.47
C LEU A 293 -14.86 12.86 -1.45
N ILE A 294 -15.34 13.36 -2.58
CA ILE A 294 -15.94 14.70 -2.70
C ILE A 294 -17.25 14.80 -1.90
N LEU A 295 -18.04 13.73 -1.84
CA LEU A 295 -19.30 13.71 -1.09
C LEU A 295 -19.11 13.48 0.41
N SER A 296 -18.00 12.83 0.82
CA SER A 296 -17.73 12.45 2.22
C SER A 296 -17.85 13.62 3.21
N PRO A 297 -17.30 14.83 2.99
CA PRO A 297 -17.44 15.94 3.95
C PRO A 297 -18.90 16.35 4.19
N LYS A 298 -19.72 16.38 3.13
CA LYS A 298 -21.15 16.70 3.25
C LYS A 298 -21.93 15.62 4.01
N LEU A 299 -21.57 14.36 3.78
CA LEU A 299 -22.19 13.22 4.48
C LEU A 299 -21.77 13.18 5.95
N ILE A 300 -20.50 13.48 6.26
CA ILE A 300 -19.99 13.59 7.63
C ILE A 300 -20.73 14.69 8.41
N GLN A 301 -20.95 15.85 7.80
CA GLN A 301 -21.71 16.93 8.45
C GLN A 301 -23.15 16.52 8.79
N LYS A 302 -23.78 15.65 8.00
CA LYS A 302 -25.17 15.18 8.23
C LYS A 302 -25.28 14.00 9.19
N MET A 303 -24.36 13.04 9.08
CA MET A 303 -24.47 11.73 9.75
C MET A 303 -23.41 11.51 10.83
N GLY A 304 -22.32 12.28 10.80
CA GLY A 304 -21.12 12.00 11.59
C GLY A 304 -20.16 10.99 10.93
N THR A 305 -18.90 10.97 11.38
CA THR A 305 -17.84 10.14 10.79
C THR A 305 -18.09 8.64 10.98
N MET A 306 -18.39 8.21 12.21
CA MET A 306 -18.59 6.77 12.51
C MET A 306 -19.84 6.17 11.88
N PRO A 307 -21.03 6.80 11.92
CA PRO A 307 -22.19 6.29 11.20
C PRO A 307 -21.94 6.15 9.69
N LEU A 308 -21.24 7.11 9.08
CA LEU A 308 -20.87 7.04 7.67
C LEU A 308 -19.97 5.83 7.38
N ILE A 309 -18.90 5.64 8.15
CA ILE A 309 -17.98 4.50 7.99
C ILE A 309 -18.75 3.16 8.16
N ARG A 310 -19.57 3.06 9.20
CA ARG A 310 -20.36 1.84 9.47
C ARG A 310 -21.32 1.51 8.32
N SER A 311 -22.02 2.51 7.80
CA SER A 311 -22.97 2.31 6.69
C SER A 311 -22.25 1.92 5.39
N THR A 312 -21.17 2.61 5.04
CA THR A 312 -20.43 2.31 3.80
C THR A 312 -19.76 0.93 3.83
N LEU A 313 -19.28 0.47 4.99
CA LEU A 313 -18.75 -0.89 5.16
C LEU A 313 -19.83 -1.96 4.95
N VAL A 314 -21.04 -1.76 5.50
CA VAL A 314 -22.16 -2.70 5.31
C VAL A 314 -22.65 -2.73 3.87
N TYR A 315 -22.85 -1.56 3.26
CA TYR A 315 -23.29 -1.50 1.86
C TYR A 315 -22.22 -2.07 0.90
N GLY A 316 -20.95 -1.75 1.12
CA GLY A 316 -19.85 -2.31 0.34
C GLY A 316 -19.75 -3.83 0.48
N ALA A 317 -19.87 -4.35 1.71
CA ALA A 317 -19.92 -5.79 1.96
C ALA A 317 -21.13 -6.45 1.27
N GLY A 318 -22.32 -5.81 1.33
CA GLY A 318 -23.51 -6.28 0.64
C GLY A 318 -23.32 -6.39 -0.87
N MET A 319 -22.67 -5.40 -1.49
CA MET A 319 -22.33 -5.44 -2.93
C MET A 319 -21.37 -6.57 -3.28
N TYR A 320 -20.36 -6.83 -2.44
CA TYR A 320 -19.47 -7.98 -2.61
C TYR A 320 -20.21 -9.32 -2.45
N VAL A 321 -21.11 -9.45 -1.47
CA VAL A 321 -21.92 -10.67 -1.30
C VAL A 321 -22.83 -10.91 -2.51
N ILE A 322 -23.51 -9.87 -3.01
CA ILE A 322 -24.34 -9.97 -4.22
C ILE A 322 -23.48 -10.43 -5.41
N LEU A 323 -22.30 -9.81 -5.59
CA LEU A 323 -21.39 -10.18 -6.66
C LEU A 323 -20.93 -11.64 -6.54
N PHE A 324 -20.64 -12.10 -5.31
CA PHE A 324 -20.23 -13.49 -5.06
C PHE A 324 -21.37 -14.47 -5.40
N VAL A 325 -22.60 -14.19 -4.97
CA VAL A 325 -23.77 -14.99 -5.33
C VAL A 325 -23.98 -15.07 -6.85
N LEU A 326 -23.85 -13.94 -7.55
CA LEU A 326 -23.90 -13.92 -9.02
C LEU A 326 -22.82 -14.82 -9.62
N HIS A 327 -21.57 -14.78 -9.11
CA HIS A 327 -20.48 -15.63 -9.60
C HIS A 327 -20.68 -17.14 -9.37
N ILE A 328 -21.51 -17.54 -8.41
CA ILE A 328 -21.82 -18.94 -8.16
C ILE A 328 -23.02 -19.39 -8.99
N THR A 329 -24.04 -18.53 -9.15
CA THR A 329 -25.32 -18.90 -9.77
C THR A 329 -25.36 -18.69 -11.27
N THR A 330 -24.49 -17.81 -11.80
CA THR A 330 -24.50 -17.43 -13.22
C THR A 330 -23.08 -17.32 -13.78
N ASN A 331 -22.96 -17.39 -15.10
CA ASN A 331 -21.72 -16.98 -15.79
C ASN A 331 -21.69 -15.45 -15.86
N VAL A 332 -21.01 -14.84 -14.88
CA VAL A 332 -20.96 -13.38 -14.76
C VAL A 332 -20.18 -12.77 -15.91
N HIS A 333 -20.84 -11.88 -16.64
CA HIS A 333 -20.15 -11.10 -17.66
C HIS A 333 -19.10 -10.19 -17.02
N PRO A 334 -17.88 -10.02 -17.56
CA PRO A 334 -16.80 -9.26 -16.96
C PRO A 334 -17.18 -7.82 -16.52
N TRP A 335 -18.03 -7.13 -17.30
CA TRP A 335 -18.50 -5.80 -16.95
C TRP A 335 -19.35 -5.75 -15.68
N VAL A 336 -20.13 -6.80 -15.40
CA VAL A 336 -20.89 -6.90 -14.15
C VAL A 336 -19.94 -7.00 -12.96
N HIS A 337 -18.89 -7.84 -13.09
CA HIS A 337 -17.85 -7.92 -12.07
C HIS A 337 -17.19 -6.56 -11.85
N ILE A 338 -16.77 -5.87 -12.92
CA ILE A 338 -16.10 -4.56 -12.84
C ILE A 338 -16.98 -3.53 -12.15
N ILE A 339 -18.26 -3.40 -12.54
CA ILE A 339 -19.17 -2.40 -11.97
C ILE A 339 -19.43 -2.67 -10.48
N PHE A 340 -19.78 -3.92 -10.14
CA PHE A 340 -20.08 -4.26 -8.74
C PHE A 340 -18.85 -4.14 -7.84
N SER A 341 -17.69 -4.62 -8.28
CA SER A 341 -16.44 -4.50 -7.53
C SER A 341 -16.00 -3.04 -7.38
N ALA A 342 -16.17 -2.21 -8.42
CA ALA A 342 -15.86 -0.79 -8.38
C ALA A 342 -16.74 -0.04 -7.35
N VAL A 343 -18.04 -0.30 -7.33
CA VAL A 343 -18.96 0.28 -6.35
C VAL A 343 -18.61 -0.20 -4.94
N ALA A 344 -18.43 -1.51 -4.76
CA ALA A 344 -18.10 -2.09 -3.46
C ALA A 344 -16.79 -1.54 -2.89
N SER A 345 -15.71 -1.52 -3.69
CA SER A 345 -14.40 -1.01 -3.28
C SER A 345 -14.44 0.51 -3.00
N SER A 346 -15.18 1.30 -3.79
CA SER A 346 -15.33 2.73 -3.56
C SER A 346 -16.07 3.03 -2.25
N LEU A 347 -17.09 2.24 -1.89
CA LEU A 347 -17.79 2.38 -0.61
C LEU A 347 -16.87 2.01 0.56
N THR A 348 -16.15 0.89 0.48
CA THR A 348 -15.25 0.47 1.57
C THR A 348 -14.03 1.38 1.72
N SER A 349 -13.60 2.08 0.65
CA SER A 349 -12.48 3.02 0.69
C SER A 349 -12.70 4.22 1.62
N VAL A 350 -13.96 4.57 1.95
CA VAL A 350 -14.27 5.63 2.93
C VAL A 350 -13.58 5.37 4.26
N SER A 351 -13.61 4.13 4.75
CA SER A 351 -12.98 3.75 6.00
C SER A 351 -11.46 3.90 5.95
N VAL A 352 -10.84 3.61 4.80
CA VAL A 352 -9.40 3.76 4.57
C VAL A 352 -8.99 5.23 4.53
N MET A 353 -9.82 6.08 3.91
CA MET A 353 -9.56 7.53 3.83
C MET A 353 -9.66 8.19 5.21
N MET A 354 -10.63 7.76 6.02
CA MET A 354 -10.89 8.33 7.35
C MET A 354 -9.99 7.76 8.45
N GLN A 355 -9.29 6.64 8.22
CA GLN A 355 -8.52 5.94 9.26
C GLN A 355 -7.49 6.84 9.96
N TRP A 356 -6.83 7.75 9.25
CA TRP A 356 -5.84 8.64 9.85
C TRP A 356 -6.44 9.67 10.80
N GLY A 357 -7.65 10.15 10.49
CA GLY A 357 -8.42 10.97 11.41
C GLY A 357 -8.82 10.19 12.68
N LEU A 358 -9.22 8.92 12.50
CA LEU A 358 -9.54 8.04 13.63
C LEU A 358 -8.30 7.71 14.50
N VAL A 359 -7.11 7.60 13.90
CA VAL A 359 -5.85 7.47 14.67
C VAL A 359 -5.68 8.69 15.56
N ALA A 360 -5.84 9.91 15.05
CA ALA A 360 -5.74 11.13 15.84
C ALA A 360 -6.78 11.16 17.00
N GLU A 361 -8.04 10.78 16.72
CA GLU A 361 -9.08 10.66 17.78
C GLU A 361 -8.69 9.65 18.85
N THR A 362 -8.04 8.53 18.48
CA THR A 362 -7.58 7.54 19.48
C THR A 362 -6.39 8.04 20.30
N VAL A 363 -5.55 8.94 19.77
CA VAL A 363 -4.49 9.61 20.52
C VAL A 363 -5.08 10.53 21.58
N ASP A 364 -6.02 11.39 21.21
CA ASP A 364 -6.69 12.30 22.14
C ASP A 364 -7.45 11.52 23.22
N TYR A 365 -8.11 10.42 22.84
CA TYR A 365 -8.78 9.54 23.79
C TYR A 365 -7.80 8.82 24.73
N ASN A 366 -6.61 8.45 24.25
CA ASN A 366 -5.56 7.86 25.07
C ASN A 366 -5.01 8.84 26.10
N GLU A 367 -4.84 10.12 25.71
CA GLU A 367 -4.44 11.19 26.61
C GLU A 367 -5.48 11.39 27.72
N TYR A 368 -6.77 11.35 27.39
CA TYR A 368 -7.86 11.41 28.37
C TYR A 368 -7.83 10.22 29.35
N LEU A 369 -7.56 8.99 28.85
CA LEU A 369 -7.58 7.77 29.67
C LEU A 369 -6.35 7.61 30.58
N LEU A 370 -5.15 7.91 30.04
CA LEU A 370 -3.87 7.57 30.68
C LEU A 370 -3.09 8.81 31.15
N GLY A 371 -3.58 10.02 30.85
CA GLY A 371 -2.86 11.26 31.16
C GLY A 371 -1.54 11.44 30.39
N LYS A 372 -1.32 10.59 29.35
CA LYS A 372 -0.10 10.60 28.54
C LYS A 372 -0.47 10.71 27.05
N ARG A 373 0.12 11.68 26.37
CA ARG A 373 -0.02 11.82 24.94
C ARG A 373 1.05 10.98 24.24
N THR A 374 0.65 9.83 23.69
CA THR A 374 1.56 8.85 23.07
C THR A 374 1.31 8.74 21.56
N GLU A 375 1.46 9.85 20.83
CA GLU A 375 1.16 9.92 19.38
C GLU A 375 1.98 8.91 18.58
N GLY A 376 3.30 8.91 18.74
CA GLY A 376 4.21 8.04 17.99
C GLY A 376 3.96 6.56 18.25
N SER A 377 3.63 6.19 19.50
CA SER A 377 3.32 4.81 19.88
C SER A 377 2.05 4.31 19.20
N ILE A 378 0.97 5.08 19.24
CA ILE A 378 -0.32 4.73 18.64
C ILE A 378 -0.20 4.64 17.13
N TYR A 379 0.43 5.65 16.50
CA TYR A 379 0.62 5.69 15.06
C TYR A 379 1.51 4.55 14.56
N GLY A 380 2.64 4.32 15.25
CA GLY A 380 3.57 3.23 14.91
C GLY A 380 2.93 1.85 15.06
N THR A 381 2.18 1.64 16.15
CA THR A 381 1.46 0.37 16.39
C THR A 381 0.38 0.13 15.34
N PHE A 382 -0.38 1.15 14.96
CA PHE A 382 -1.39 1.03 13.91
C PHE A 382 -0.76 0.64 12.58
N ASN A 383 0.35 1.29 12.18
CA ASN A 383 1.07 0.95 10.96
C ASN A 383 1.64 -0.48 10.99
N MET A 384 2.22 -0.90 12.12
CA MET A 384 2.73 -2.25 12.29
C MET A 384 1.61 -3.30 12.11
N LEU A 385 0.46 -3.09 12.75
CA LEU A 385 -0.68 -4.02 12.65
C LEU A 385 -1.26 -4.06 11.24
N ARG A 386 -1.35 -2.92 10.55
CA ARG A 386 -1.77 -2.88 9.14
C ARG A 386 -0.79 -3.65 8.23
N ARG A 387 0.53 -3.53 8.44
CA ARG A 387 1.55 -4.29 7.70
C ARG A 387 1.48 -5.78 8.03
N LEU A 388 1.20 -6.16 9.27
CA LEU A 388 0.93 -7.54 9.64
C LEU A 388 -0.27 -8.11 8.85
N GLY A 389 -1.35 -7.34 8.73
CA GLY A 389 -2.47 -7.68 7.85
C GLY A 389 -2.05 -7.91 6.40
N GLN A 390 -1.21 -7.03 5.85
CA GLN A 390 -0.67 -7.20 4.49
C GLN A 390 0.17 -8.47 4.35
N ALA A 391 0.98 -8.81 5.36
CA ALA A 391 1.76 -10.04 5.36
C ALA A 391 0.86 -11.29 5.35
N ILE A 392 -0.17 -11.32 6.20
CA ILE A 392 -1.16 -12.40 6.26
C ILE A 392 -1.90 -12.52 4.91
N GLY A 393 -2.36 -11.39 4.35
CA GLY A 393 -3.10 -11.37 3.09
C GLY A 393 -2.26 -11.87 1.91
N SER A 394 -1.04 -11.39 1.75
CA SER A 394 -0.16 -11.77 0.64
C SER A 394 0.29 -13.23 0.73
N SER A 395 0.89 -13.63 1.86
CA SER A 395 1.40 -14.99 2.05
C SER A 395 0.27 -16.02 2.08
N GLY A 396 -0.85 -15.69 2.76
CA GLY A 396 -2.04 -16.51 2.83
C GLY A 396 -2.67 -16.75 1.45
N SER A 397 -2.76 -15.72 0.61
CA SER A 397 -3.27 -15.85 -0.75
C SER A 397 -2.46 -16.82 -1.59
N VAL A 398 -1.12 -16.73 -1.52
CA VAL A 398 -0.22 -17.63 -2.26
C VAL A 398 -0.34 -19.07 -1.75
N ALA A 399 -0.38 -19.26 -0.43
CA ALA A 399 -0.58 -20.58 0.15
C ALA A 399 -1.91 -21.20 -0.27
N ILE A 400 -2.99 -20.41 -0.28
CA ILE A 400 -4.32 -20.87 -0.70
C ILE A 400 -4.31 -21.27 -2.18
N LEU A 401 -3.61 -20.54 -3.07
CA LEU A 401 -3.47 -20.94 -4.48
C LEU A 401 -2.90 -22.35 -4.61
N GLY A 402 -1.88 -22.71 -3.83
CA GLY A 402 -1.33 -24.06 -3.80
C GLY A 402 -2.34 -25.11 -3.30
N ILE A 403 -3.08 -24.77 -2.22
CA ILE A 403 -4.08 -25.69 -1.61
C ILE A 403 -5.26 -25.97 -2.55
N ILE A 404 -5.74 -24.96 -3.29
CA ILE A 404 -6.84 -25.12 -4.24
C ILE A 404 -6.42 -25.73 -5.57
N GLY A 405 -5.17 -26.18 -5.71
CA GLY A 405 -4.67 -26.90 -6.87
C GLY A 405 -4.55 -26.03 -8.13
N TYR A 406 -4.07 -24.78 -7.99
CA TYR A 406 -3.81 -23.92 -9.14
C TYR A 406 -2.75 -24.55 -10.07
N ASP A 407 -3.13 -24.82 -11.33
CA ASP A 407 -2.25 -25.41 -12.33
C ASP A 407 -1.67 -24.34 -13.26
N VAL A 408 -0.36 -24.16 -13.15
CA VAL A 408 0.40 -23.17 -13.92
C VAL A 408 0.44 -23.52 -15.40
N ALA A 409 0.55 -24.83 -15.75
CA ALA A 409 0.62 -25.25 -17.12
C ALA A 409 -0.70 -24.99 -17.86
N ILE A 410 -1.82 -25.24 -17.21
CA ILE A 410 -3.15 -24.93 -17.76
C ILE A 410 -3.29 -23.42 -17.98
N SER A 411 -2.90 -22.60 -17.00
CA SER A 411 -2.99 -21.14 -17.14
C SER A 411 -2.12 -20.61 -18.29
N ASN A 412 -0.89 -21.10 -18.39
CA ASN A 412 0.05 -20.66 -19.44
C ASN A 412 -0.38 -21.10 -20.86
N MET A 413 -1.15 -22.17 -20.98
CA MET A 413 -1.75 -22.60 -22.25
C MET A 413 -3.09 -21.89 -22.57
N GLY A 414 -3.53 -20.95 -21.70
CA GLY A 414 -4.84 -20.30 -21.85
C GLY A 414 -6.03 -21.23 -21.60
N GLY A 415 -5.80 -22.36 -20.91
CA GLY A 415 -6.83 -23.33 -20.54
C GLY A 415 -7.65 -22.86 -19.32
N MET A 416 -8.79 -23.52 -19.09
CA MET A 416 -9.61 -23.27 -17.91
C MET A 416 -9.10 -24.08 -16.71
N GLN A 417 -8.91 -23.40 -15.58
CA GLN A 417 -8.60 -24.03 -14.29
C GLN A 417 -9.74 -24.92 -13.79
N SER A 418 -9.45 -25.79 -12.82
CA SER A 418 -10.48 -26.62 -12.21
C SER A 418 -11.61 -25.77 -11.57
N PRO A 419 -12.85 -26.29 -11.49
CA PRO A 419 -13.95 -25.55 -10.84
C PRO A 419 -13.63 -25.16 -9.39
N GLU A 420 -12.89 -25.99 -8.66
CA GLU A 420 -12.46 -25.75 -7.28
C GLU A 420 -11.47 -24.59 -7.24
N THR A 421 -10.51 -24.53 -8.13
CA THR A 421 -9.53 -23.45 -8.26
C THR A 421 -10.21 -22.12 -8.61
N ILE A 422 -11.12 -22.13 -9.59
CA ILE A 422 -11.91 -20.96 -9.98
C ILE A 422 -12.75 -20.45 -8.80
N LEU A 423 -13.40 -21.36 -8.06
CA LEU A 423 -14.16 -21.01 -6.87
C LEU A 423 -13.25 -20.40 -5.80
N GLY A 424 -12.08 -20.98 -5.56
CA GLY A 424 -11.11 -20.46 -4.59
C GLY A 424 -10.65 -19.03 -4.92
N ILE A 425 -10.37 -18.74 -6.20
CA ILE A 425 -10.03 -17.38 -6.65
C ILE A 425 -11.21 -16.42 -6.43
N LYS A 426 -12.45 -16.83 -6.73
CA LYS A 426 -13.66 -16.02 -6.49
C LYS A 426 -13.87 -15.74 -5.00
N VAL A 427 -13.63 -16.73 -4.13
CA VAL A 427 -13.70 -16.57 -2.66
C VAL A 427 -12.68 -15.54 -2.21
N LEU A 428 -11.43 -15.65 -2.65
CA LEU A 428 -10.36 -14.72 -2.26
C LEU A 428 -10.65 -13.29 -2.74
N CYS A 429 -11.07 -13.12 -3.99
CA CYS A 429 -11.24 -11.79 -4.58
C CYS A 429 -12.55 -11.09 -4.22
N VAL A 430 -13.61 -11.85 -3.89
CA VAL A 430 -14.95 -11.29 -3.70
C VAL A 430 -15.51 -11.56 -2.30
N LEU A 431 -15.46 -12.81 -1.81
CA LEU A 431 -16.05 -13.15 -0.53
C LEU A 431 -15.22 -12.65 0.66
N ILE A 432 -13.89 -12.81 0.61
CA ILE A 432 -13.02 -12.35 1.71
C ILE A 432 -13.13 -10.83 1.93
N PRO A 433 -13.10 -9.95 0.92
CA PRO A 433 -13.36 -8.53 1.10
C PRO A 433 -14.71 -8.22 1.76
N ALA A 434 -15.76 -9.01 1.46
CA ALA A 434 -17.05 -8.87 2.14
C ALA A 434 -16.97 -9.20 3.63
N VAL A 435 -16.38 -10.36 3.97
CA VAL A 435 -16.23 -10.83 5.35
C VAL A 435 -15.38 -9.85 6.17
N VAL A 436 -14.27 -9.39 5.60
CA VAL A 436 -13.35 -8.44 6.24
C VAL A 436 -14.02 -7.08 6.45
N SER A 437 -14.84 -6.62 5.49
CA SER A 437 -15.61 -5.38 5.64
C SER A 437 -16.65 -5.50 6.75
N LEU A 438 -17.34 -6.63 6.87
CA LEU A 438 -18.27 -6.91 7.99
C LEU A 438 -17.51 -7.03 9.32
N GLY A 439 -16.34 -7.64 9.34
CA GLY A 439 -15.47 -7.68 10.52
C GLY A 439 -15.04 -6.29 10.97
N SER A 440 -14.66 -5.42 10.04
CA SER A 440 -14.36 -4.00 10.29
C SER A 440 -15.58 -3.25 10.83
N TRP A 441 -16.75 -3.46 10.24
CA TRP A 441 -18.01 -2.92 10.75
C TRP A 441 -18.29 -3.38 12.18
N ALA A 442 -18.13 -4.66 12.47
CA ALA A 442 -18.35 -5.23 13.80
C ALA A 442 -17.36 -4.61 14.82
N ALA A 443 -16.09 -4.43 14.45
CA ALA A 443 -15.10 -3.77 15.29
C ALA A 443 -15.52 -2.33 15.62
N PHE A 444 -15.95 -1.55 14.63
CA PHE A 444 -16.44 -0.19 14.85
C PHE A 444 -17.80 -0.14 15.56
N ARG A 445 -18.63 -1.14 15.46
CA ARG A 445 -19.94 -1.18 16.11
C ARG A 445 -19.88 -1.59 17.58
N PHE A 446 -19.05 -2.57 17.91
CA PHE A 446 -19.06 -3.21 19.22
C PHE A 446 -17.86 -2.85 20.11
N ILE A 447 -16.70 -2.53 19.49
CA ILE A 447 -15.45 -2.25 20.22
C ILE A 447 -15.21 -0.74 20.33
N TRP A 448 -15.41 0.04 19.25
CA TRP A 448 -15.25 1.47 19.26
C TRP A 448 -16.20 2.17 20.22
N ASN A 449 -15.69 3.03 21.12
CA ASN A 449 -16.46 3.61 22.22
C ASN A 449 -16.39 5.15 22.35
N ILE A 450 -15.64 5.84 21.50
CA ILE A 450 -15.48 7.32 21.61
C ILE A 450 -16.82 8.04 21.42
N ASP A 451 -17.66 7.59 20.50
CA ASP A 451 -18.97 8.22 20.21
C ASP A 451 -19.90 8.25 21.43
N LYS A 452 -19.77 7.28 22.36
CA LYS A 452 -20.62 7.16 23.55
C LYS A 452 -20.21 8.14 24.65
N GLN A 453 -18.97 8.63 24.62
CA GLN A 453 -18.44 9.49 25.69
C GLN A 453 -18.50 10.98 25.33
N ARG A 454 -18.57 11.32 24.05
CA ARG A 454 -18.83 12.73 23.63
C ARG A 454 -20.22 13.25 24.06
N VAL A 455 -21.13 12.36 24.42
CA VAL A 455 -22.49 12.71 24.87
C VAL A 455 -22.55 12.94 26.39
N SER A 456 -21.48 12.64 27.12
CA SER A 456 -21.42 12.74 28.59
C SER A 456 -20.51 13.86 29.12
N VAL A 457 -20.03 14.75 28.27
CA VAL A 457 -19.33 15.99 28.58
C VAL A 457 -20.04 17.18 27.92
#